data_aef6be3cfc5c80844816b5130caf8638
#
_entry.id   aef6be3cfc5c80844816b5130caf8638
#
_cell.length_a   1.000
_cell.length_b   1.000
_cell.length_c   1.000
_cell.angle_alpha   90.00
_cell.angle_beta   90.00
_cell.angle_gamma   90.00
#
_symmetry.space_group_name_H-M   'P 1'
#
loop_
_entity.id
_entity.type
_entity.pdbx_description
1 polymer ?
#
loop_
_entity_poly.entity_id
_entity_poly.type
_entity_poly.pdbx_seq_one_letter_code
_entity_poly.pdbx_strand_id
1 'polypeptide(L)'
;MVGWGETRLLRPNALTTNKQDARSSTSAAPSTIPVVLAGFAAFANFYVPQPLLPLFTSVFHADKVSVSLTLTASTAGVALAAPFVGRLADRLGRRRVILLSAWALALTTFLAATSTGLGVLIFWRFIQGLLTPGLFAVTVAYINDEWPSRSAGSAVSAYVSGTVVGGFVGRMLGGVAAEHLGWRYAFVIPACLLVGISVILTLTLRQERRRPAGQSEESLARQALQHLRNPKLLAVYSAGFCVLFTLVAMFTYVSFYLSAPPFSLGPSKLGSIFFVYLVGAIMTPLFGRYIDRFGHRRGIVAGSALCIAGALITLGGNLGLVLLGLALCCTGVFTAQTAASSYIGVAAKQNRALAVGLYVTFYYVGGSAGSTLPGWIWRAAGWPGCVGLVIFAQMLLMLIARFGWQHGGPSSGTRPARLTTPHGG
;
A
#
# COMPACT_ATOMS: atom_id res chain seq x y z
N MET A 1 53.89 21.12 67.45
CA MET A 1 52.53 21.52 67.86
C MET A 1 51.65 21.06 66.66
N VAL A 2 51.15 19.91 66.69
CA VAL A 2 49.84 19.37 67.06
C VAL A 2 48.66 20.15 66.41
N GLY A 3 48.03 19.53 65.47
CA GLY A 3 46.75 19.96 64.91
C GLY A 3 46.08 18.74 64.29
N TRP A 4 45.08 18.22 64.93
CA TRP A 4 44.31 17.00 64.71
C TRP A 4 43.45 17.08 63.48
N GLY A 5 43.38 15.96 62.68
CA GLY A 5 42.49 15.74 61.56
C GLY A 5 41.08 15.31 61.97
N GLU A 6 40.09 15.85 61.33
CA GLU A 6 38.71 15.35 61.39
C GLU A 6 38.42 14.34 60.29
N THR A 7 38.18 13.14 60.73
CA THR A 7 37.64 12.02 59.92
C THR A 7 36.15 12.26 59.62
N ARG A 8 35.77 12.61 58.37
CA ARG A 8 34.38 12.62 57.92
C ARG A 8 33.94 11.20 57.58
N LEU A 9 33.07 10.68 58.41
CA LEU A 9 32.31 9.47 58.19
C LEU A 9 31.46 9.59 56.89
N LEU A 10 31.74 8.73 55.93
CA LEU A 10 30.90 8.50 54.73
C LEU A 10 29.59 7.86 55.17
N ARG A 11 28.47 8.54 54.97
CA ARG A 11 27.13 7.99 55.16
C ARG A 11 26.80 7.04 53.98
N PRO A 12 26.28 5.82 54.19
CA PRO A 12 25.76 4.97 53.17
C PRO A 12 24.25 5.26 52.97
N ASN A 13 23.91 6.16 52.05
CA ASN A 13 22.51 6.32 51.63
C ASN A 13 22.44 6.65 50.13
N ALA A 14 22.59 5.65 49.27
CA ALA A 14 22.33 5.76 47.83
C ALA A 14 21.89 4.44 47.24
N LEU A 15 21.01 3.65 47.88
CA LEU A 15 20.50 2.41 47.35
C LEU A 15 18.96 2.27 47.37
N THR A 16 18.21 3.39 47.48
CA THR A 16 16.73 3.31 47.53
C THR A 16 15.99 4.04 46.42
N THR A 17 16.66 4.53 45.38
CA THR A 17 16.02 5.27 44.27
C THR A 17 16.14 4.58 42.94
N ASN A 18 15.88 3.27 42.82
CA ASN A 18 15.79 2.67 41.51
C ASN A 18 14.81 1.47 41.42
N LYS A 19 13.80 1.39 42.28
CA LYS A 19 12.72 0.38 42.18
C LYS A 19 11.41 0.95 41.62
N GLN A 20 11.26 2.27 41.50
CA GLN A 20 10.07 2.88 40.88
C GLN A 20 10.18 3.00 39.35
N ASP A 21 11.40 3.19 38.81
CA ASP A 21 11.60 3.25 37.33
C ASP A 21 11.56 1.87 36.64
N ALA A 22 11.73 0.79 37.39
CA ALA A 22 11.66 -0.56 36.85
C ALA A 22 10.21 -1.09 36.68
N ARG A 23 9.21 -0.40 37.24
CA ARG A 23 7.79 -0.82 37.11
C ARG A 23 7.02 -0.17 35.95
N SER A 24 7.62 0.77 35.21
CA SER A 24 6.96 1.47 34.09
C SER A 24 7.19 0.86 32.69
N SER A 25 7.90 -0.25 32.56
CA SER A 25 8.31 -0.77 31.24
C SER A 25 7.74 -2.12 30.81
N THR A 26 6.75 -2.67 31.50
CA THR A 26 6.05 -3.90 31.06
C THR A 26 4.62 -3.62 30.58
N SER A 27 4.43 -2.55 29.78
CA SER A 27 3.22 -2.49 28.98
C SER A 27 3.35 -3.52 27.86
N ALA A 28 2.60 -4.62 27.97
CA ALA A 28 2.52 -5.61 26.90
C ALA A 28 2.25 -4.92 25.56
N ALA A 29 2.97 -5.33 24.50
CA ALA A 29 2.78 -4.79 23.15
C ALA A 29 1.28 -4.86 22.78
N PRO A 30 0.75 -3.81 22.12
CA PRO A 30 -0.64 -3.83 21.70
C PRO A 30 -0.93 -5.05 20.80
N SER A 31 -2.17 -5.57 20.84
CA SER A 31 -2.58 -6.62 19.91
C SER A 31 -2.47 -6.13 18.47
N THR A 32 -1.91 -6.95 17.56
CA THR A 32 -1.81 -6.64 16.14
C THR A 32 -3.11 -6.89 15.37
N ILE A 33 -4.07 -7.61 15.96
CA ILE A 33 -5.34 -7.98 15.31
C ILE A 33 -6.09 -6.75 14.77
N PRO A 34 -6.30 -5.66 15.54
CA PRO A 34 -7.04 -4.51 15.04
C PRO A 34 -6.39 -3.86 13.81
N VAL A 35 -5.06 -3.74 13.80
CA VAL A 35 -4.37 -3.10 12.66
C VAL A 35 -4.37 -4.00 11.42
N VAL A 36 -4.29 -5.32 11.59
CA VAL A 36 -4.46 -6.29 10.50
C VAL A 36 -5.87 -6.20 9.91
N LEU A 37 -6.89 -6.13 10.76
CA LEU A 37 -8.29 -5.97 10.33
C LEU A 37 -8.51 -4.62 9.62
N ALA A 38 -7.89 -3.53 10.06
CA ALA A 38 -7.96 -2.25 9.38
C ALA A 38 -7.37 -2.32 7.96
N GLY A 39 -6.21 -2.95 7.80
CA GLY A 39 -5.60 -3.18 6.48
C GLY A 39 -6.46 -4.09 5.60
N PHE A 40 -6.96 -5.18 6.15
CA PHE A 40 -7.89 -6.09 5.48
C PHE A 40 -9.13 -5.33 4.97
N ALA A 41 -9.81 -4.59 5.85
CA ALA A 41 -11.04 -3.86 5.55
C ALA A 41 -10.86 -2.83 4.43
N ALA A 42 -9.75 -2.04 4.47
CA ALA A 42 -9.46 -1.05 3.45
C ALA A 42 -9.39 -1.67 2.05
N PHE A 43 -8.65 -2.76 1.91
CA PHE A 43 -8.39 -3.36 0.61
C PHE A 43 -9.44 -4.39 0.19
N ALA A 44 -10.16 -5.02 1.13
CA ALA A 44 -11.31 -5.87 0.82
C ALA A 44 -12.43 -5.10 0.14
N ASN A 45 -12.61 -3.79 0.46
CA ASN A 45 -13.58 -2.93 -0.21
C ASN A 45 -13.04 -2.30 -1.50
N PHE A 46 -11.76 -1.93 -1.51
CA PHE A 46 -11.21 -1.04 -2.55
C PHE A 46 -11.30 -1.63 -3.96
N TYR A 47 -10.97 -2.91 -4.11
CA TYR A 47 -10.86 -3.56 -5.43
C TYR A 47 -12.03 -4.49 -5.78
N VAL A 48 -13.13 -4.50 -5.01
CA VAL A 48 -14.33 -5.30 -5.30
C VAL A 48 -14.82 -5.17 -6.74
N PRO A 49 -14.87 -3.98 -7.38
CA PRO A 49 -15.38 -3.86 -8.74
C PRO A 49 -14.52 -4.56 -9.81
N GLN A 50 -13.25 -4.86 -9.53
CA GLN A 50 -12.30 -5.30 -10.55
C GLN A 50 -12.75 -6.57 -11.30
N PRO A 51 -13.16 -7.67 -10.65
CA PRO A 51 -13.71 -8.84 -11.34
C PRO A 51 -15.12 -8.62 -11.92
N LEU A 52 -15.82 -7.55 -11.51
CA LEU A 52 -17.18 -7.25 -11.92
C LEU A 52 -17.25 -6.35 -13.16
N LEU A 53 -16.14 -5.78 -13.60
CA LEU A 53 -16.13 -4.84 -14.73
C LEU A 53 -16.75 -5.42 -16.00
N PRO A 54 -16.49 -6.68 -16.39
CA PRO A 54 -17.19 -7.28 -17.53
C PRO A 54 -18.71 -7.35 -17.31
N LEU A 55 -19.17 -7.69 -16.10
CA LEU A 55 -20.59 -7.71 -15.76
C LEU A 55 -21.21 -6.30 -15.83
N PHE A 56 -20.48 -5.27 -15.41
CA PHE A 56 -20.97 -3.89 -15.45
C PHE A 56 -21.15 -3.38 -16.87
N THR A 57 -20.43 -3.88 -17.87
CA THR A 57 -20.69 -3.50 -19.28
C THR A 57 -22.08 -3.93 -19.72
N SER A 58 -22.55 -5.10 -19.31
CA SER A 58 -23.89 -5.59 -19.64
C SER A 58 -24.97 -4.95 -18.76
N VAL A 59 -24.73 -4.79 -17.44
CA VAL A 59 -25.72 -4.24 -16.49
C VAL A 59 -26.01 -2.77 -16.77
N PHE A 60 -25.00 -1.98 -17.09
CA PHE A 60 -25.14 -0.53 -17.31
C PHE A 60 -25.11 -0.15 -18.79
N HIS A 61 -25.07 -1.12 -19.71
CA HIS A 61 -24.97 -0.90 -21.16
C HIS A 61 -23.87 0.11 -21.53
N ALA A 62 -22.71 0.00 -20.86
CA ALA A 62 -21.60 0.92 -20.96
C ALA A 62 -20.35 0.26 -21.51
N ASP A 63 -19.48 1.05 -22.14
CA ASP A 63 -18.21 0.54 -22.69
C ASP A 63 -17.17 0.26 -21.58
N LYS A 64 -16.10 -0.46 -21.94
CA LYS A 64 -15.04 -0.88 -21.01
C LYS A 64 -14.35 0.32 -20.31
N VAL A 65 -14.18 1.44 -21.02
CA VAL A 65 -13.60 2.66 -20.44
C VAL A 65 -14.51 3.23 -19.36
N SER A 66 -15.81 3.37 -19.66
CA SER A 66 -16.80 3.93 -18.75
C SER A 66 -16.91 3.10 -17.46
N VAL A 67 -17.00 1.77 -17.54
CA VAL A 67 -17.07 0.94 -16.32
C VAL A 67 -15.76 0.94 -15.53
N SER A 68 -14.60 1.08 -16.19
CA SER A 68 -13.30 1.21 -15.53
C SER A 68 -13.19 2.49 -14.70
N LEU A 69 -14.01 3.53 -14.97
CA LEU A 69 -14.08 4.73 -14.14
C LEU A 69 -14.49 4.44 -12.69
N THR A 70 -15.13 3.30 -12.41
CA THR A 70 -15.41 2.87 -11.04
C THR A 70 -14.13 2.61 -10.24
N LEU A 71 -13.05 2.15 -10.87
CA LEU A 71 -11.73 2.01 -10.26
C LEU A 71 -10.94 3.32 -10.31
N THR A 72 -10.99 4.01 -11.45
CA THR A 72 -10.34 5.32 -11.62
C THR A 72 -10.81 6.30 -10.57
N ALA A 73 -12.10 6.39 -10.30
CA ALA A 73 -12.66 7.27 -9.29
C ALA A 73 -12.12 6.96 -7.88
N SER A 74 -12.04 5.68 -7.51
CA SER A 74 -11.49 5.28 -6.22
C SER A 74 -10.01 5.64 -6.10
N THR A 75 -9.20 5.32 -7.12
CA THR A 75 -7.76 5.62 -7.11
C THR A 75 -7.49 7.12 -7.16
N ALA A 76 -8.27 7.90 -7.92
CA ALA A 76 -8.19 9.35 -7.95
C ALA A 76 -8.56 9.97 -6.59
N GLY A 77 -9.59 9.44 -5.92
CA GLY A 77 -9.96 9.86 -4.56
C GLY A 77 -8.80 9.65 -3.57
N VAL A 78 -8.14 8.49 -3.61
CA VAL A 78 -6.96 8.23 -2.78
C VAL A 78 -5.83 9.20 -3.12
N ALA A 79 -5.52 9.40 -4.40
CA ALA A 79 -4.47 10.31 -4.84
C ALA A 79 -4.68 11.74 -4.32
N LEU A 80 -5.92 12.20 -4.33
CA LEU A 80 -6.31 13.52 -3.82
C LEU A 80 -6.21 13.62 -2.30
N ALA A 81 -6.66 12.59 -1.56
CA ALA A 81 -6.72 12.63 -0.09
C ALA A 81 -5.37 12.35 0.59
N ALA A 82 -4.48 11.56 -0.05
CA ALA A 82 -3.25 11.07 0.56
C ALA A 82 -2.32 12.17 1.13
N PRO A 83 -2.10 13.34 0.48
CA PRO A 83 -1.23 14.38 1.02
C PRO A 83 -1.78 15.06 2.28
N PHE A 84 -3.10 15.00 2.49
CA PHE A 84 -3.79 15.75 3.54
C PHE A 84 -4.13 14.88 4.77
N VAL A 85 -4.28 13.57 4.58
CA VAL A 85 -4.78 12.67 5.62
C VAL A 85 -3.87 12.62 6.85
N GLY A 86 -2.56 12.73 6.68
CA GLY A 86 -1.60 12.79 7.77
C GLY A 86 -1.86 13.98 8.69
N ARG A 87 -1.99 15.19 8.12
CA ARG A 87 -2.31 16.40 8.90
C ARG A 87 -3.68 16.32 9.57
N LEU A 88 -4.66 15.73 8.90
CA LEU A 88 -5.98 15.50 9.50
C LEU A 88 -5.85 14.59 10.73
N ALA A 89 -5.05 13.52 10.61
CA ALA A 89 -4.79 12.59 11.69
C ALA A 89 -4.01 13.22 12.86
N ASP A 90 -3.06 14.11 12.57
CA ASP A 90 -2.32 14.84 13.61
C ASP A 90 -3.21 15.82 14.37
N ARG A 91 -4.24 16.42 13.70
CA ARG A 91 -5.20 17.36 14.33
C ARG A 91 -6.30 16.66 15.11
N LEU A 92 -6.95 15.67 14.51
CA LEU A 92 -8.11 14.99 15.09
C LEU A 92 -7.74 13.82 16.01
N GLY A 93 -6.52 13.30 15.85
CA GLY A 93 -6.04 12.06 16.46
C GLY A 93 -6.19 10.87 15.50
N ARG A 94 -5.15 10.01 15.46
CA ARG A 94 -5.06 8.88 14.52
C ARG A 94 -6.16 7.86 14.74
N ARG A 95 -6.43 7.49 15.98
CA ARG A 95 -7.53 6.57 16.32
C ARG A 95 -8.87 7.08 15.79
N ARG A 96 -9.18 8.36 16.00
CA ARG A 96 -10.44 8.95 15.54
C ARG A 96 -10.56 8.91 14.02
N VAL A 97 -9.49 9.27 13.30
CA VAL A 97 -9.49 9.24 11.83
C VAL A 97 -9.66 7.82 11.30
N ILE A 98 -8.99 6.81 11.89
CA ILE A 98 -9.16 5.40 11.53
C ILE A 98 -10.63 4.98 11.72
N LEU A 99 -11.23 5.26 12.87
CA LEU A 99 -12.61 4.86 13.17
C LEU A 99 -13.61 5.57 12.27
N LEU A 100 -13.50 6.90 12.10
CA LEU A 100 -14.38 7.66 11.22
C LEU A 100 -14.29 7.17 9.78
N SER A 101 -13.08 6.88 9.29
CA SER A 101 -12.88 6.34 7.95
C SER A 101 -13.48 4.94 7.80
N ALA A 102 -13.35 4.07 8.81
CA ALA A 102 -13.93 2.72 8.77
C ALA A 102 -15.47 2.76 8.71
N TRP A 103 -16.12 3.53 9.57
CA TRP A 103 -17.56 3.68 9.58
C TRP A 103 -18.10 4.39 8.31
N ALA A 104 -17.42 5.44 7.85
CA ALA A 104 -17.79 6.13 6.62
C ALA A 104 -17.61 5.24 5.37
N LEU A 105 -16.56 4.38 5.34
CA LEU A 105 -16.39 3.39 4.28
C LEU A 105 -17.50 2.34 4.30
N ALA A 106 -17.92 1.86 5.47
CA ALA A 106 -19.03 0.93 5.59
C ALA A 106 -20.33 1.54 5.03
N LEU A 107 -20.63 2.78 5.42
CA LEU A 107 -21.82 3.50 4.94
C LEU A 107 -21.75 3.72 3.42
N THR A 108 -20.66 4.26 2.91
CA THR A 108 -20.52 4.56 1.47
C THR A 108 -20.47 3.30 0.62
N THR A 109 -20.02 2.17 1.18
CA THR A 109 -20.07 0.88 0.49
C THR A 109 -21.49 0.35 0.41
N PHE A 110 -22.28 0.52 1.46
CA PHE A 110 -23.72 0.20 1.42
C PHE A 110 -24.45 1.10 0.41
N LEU A 111 -24.17 2.41 0.41
CA LEU A 111 -24.76 3.35 -0.55
C LEU A 111 -24.34 3.04 -2.01
N ALA A 112 -23.15 2.50 -2.24
CA ALA A 112 -22.76 2.03 -3.57
C ALA A 112 -23.64 0.86 -4.05
N ALA A 113 -24.11 -0.01 -3.15
CA ALA A 113 -25.06 -1.07 -3.49
C ALA A 113 -26.44 -0.55 -3.94
N THR A 114 -26.86 0.63 -3.49
CA THR A 114 -28.14 1.24 -3.85
C THR A 114 -28.08 2.04 -5.16
N SER A 115 -26.92 2.07 -5.85
CA SER A 115 -26.74 2.85 -7.07
C SER A 115 -27.74 2.46 -8.15
N THR A 116 -28.41 3.46 -8.73
CA THR A 116 -29.41 3.30 -9.81
C THR A 116 -28.77 3.31 -11.19
N GLY A 117 -27.53 3.80 -11.31
CA GLY A 117 -26.79 3.88 -12.55
C GLY A 117 -25.27 3.97 -12.33
N LEU A 118 -24.52 3.84 -13.42
CA LEU A 118 -23.05 3.83 -13.40
C LEU A 118 -22.48 5.12 -12.80
N GLY A 119 -23.04 6.29 -13.11
CA GLY A 119 -22.56 7.58 -12.60
C GLY A 119 -22.66 7.69 -11.07
N VAL A 120 -23.76 7.21 -10.49
CA VAL A 120 -23.94 7.18 -9.02
C VAL A 120 -22.95 6.21 -8.37
N LEU A 121 -22.70 5.06 -9.00
CA LEU A 121 -21.69 4.10 -8.53
C LEU A 121 -20.30 4.74 -8.56
N ILE A 122 -19.93 5.42 -9.67
CA ILE A 122 -18.64 6.12 -9.80
C ILE A 122 -18.50 7.19 -8.71
N PHE A 123 -19.55 7.95 -8.43
CA PHE A 123 -19.54 8.95 -7.35
C PHE A 123 -19.24 8.32 -5.99
N TRP A 124 -19.95 7.26 -5.60
CA TRP A 124 -19.68 6.58 -4.33
C TRP A 124 -18.26 5.97 -4.28
N ARG A 125 -17.77 5.45 -5.40
CA ARG A 125 -16.40 4.95 -5.51
C ARG A 125 -15.36 6.05 -5.29
N PHE A 126 -15.62 7.28 -5.79
CA PHE A 126 -14.76 8.42 -5.52
C PHE A 126 -14.73 8.79 -4.03
N ILE A 127 -15.90 8.84 -3.39
CA ILE A 127 -16.01 9.12 -1.94
C ILE A 127 -15.27 8.03 -1.13
N GLN A 128 -15.44 6.76 -1.47
CA GLN A 128 -14.69 5.67 -0.84
C GLN A 128 -13.18 5.87 -1.01
N GLY A 129 -12.73 6.30 -2.18
CA GLY A 129 -11.34 6.64 -2.44
C GLY A 129 -10.81 7.74 -1.51
N LEU A 130 -11.57 8.80 -1.28
CA LEU A 130 -11.19 9.89 -0.35
C LEU A 130 -11.05 9.40 1.10
N LEU A 131 -11.86 8.43 1.53
CA LEU A 131 -11.88 7.90 2.88
C LEU A 131 -10.80 6.84 3.13
N THR A 132 -10.43 6.08 2.11
CA THR A 132 -9.53 4.93 2.23
C THR A 132 -8.16 5.25 2.84
N PRO A 133 -7.48 6.38 2.53
CA PRO A 133 -6.19 6.73 3.16
C PRO A 133 -6.29 6.91 4.67
N GLY A 134 -7.42 7.35 5.20
CA GLY A 134 -7.67 7.44 6.64
C GLY A 134 -7.64 6.08 7.33
N LEU A 135 -7.97 5.00 6.62
CA LEU A 135 -7.91 3.65 7.15
C LEU A 135 -6.54 3.00 6.90
N PHE A 136 -5.91 3.16 5.72
CA PHE A 136 -4.66 2.46 5.46
C PHE A 136 -3.40 3.27 5.83
N ALA A 137 -3.29 4.55 5.45
CA ALA A 137 -2.07 5.32 5.70
C ALA A 137 -1.95 5.72 7.19
N VAL A 138 -3.07 6.10 7.80
CA VAL A 138 -3.08 6.50 9.20
C VAL A 138 -2.84 5.32 10.13
N THR A 139 -3.27 4.09 9.77
CA THR A 139 -2.98 2.90 10.57
C THR A 139 -1.48 2.59 10.63
N VAL A 140 -0.73 2.76 9.53
CA VAL A 140 0.73 2.60 9.55
C VAL A 140 1.38 3.63 10.48
N ALA A 141 0.91 4.89 10.44
CA ALA A 141 1.39 5.92 11.34
C ALA A 141 1.04 5.61 12.81
N TYR A 142 -0.16 5.11 13.08
CA TYR A 142 -0.61 4.66 14.40
C TYR A 142 0.27 3.51 14.95
N ILE A 143 0.62 2.52 14.10
CA ILE A 143 1.52 1.44 14.48
C ILE A 143 2.89 2.00 14.90
N ASN A 144 3.47 2.90 14.11
CA ASN A 144 4.79 3.46 14.40
C ASN A 144 4.82 4.28 15.68
N ASP A 145 3.67 4.81 16.15
CA ASP A 145 3.59 5.58 17.39
C ASP A 145 3.32 4.72 18.63
N GLU A 146 2.48 3.69 18.51
CA GLU A 146 1.98 2.91 19.64
C GLU A 146 2.81 1.66 19.93
N TRP A 147 3.53 1.10 18.93
CA TRP A 147 4.38 -0.07 19.13
C TRP A 147 5.81 0.32 19.51
N PRO A 148 6.47 -0.43 20.39
CA PRO A 148 7.90 -0.28 20.63
C PRO A 148 8.69 -0.44 19.31
N SER A 149 9.75 0.34 19.13
CA SER A 149 10.55 0.36 17.88
C SER A 149 11.03 -1.03 17.45
N ARG A 150 11.31 -1.93 18.41
CA ARG A 150 11.73 -3.32 18.15
C ARG A 150 10.62 -4.21 17.57
N SER A 151 9.35 -3.87 17.76
CA SER A 151 8.19 -4.66 17.31
C SER A 151 7.30 -3.95 16.28
N ALA A 152 7.51 -2.66 16.04
CA ALA A 152 6.76 -1.88 15.05
C ALA A 152 6.87 -2.47 13.64
N GLY A 153 8.07 -2.91 13.24
CA GLY A 153 8.27 -3.55 11.93
C GLY A 153 7.47 -4.83 11.76
N SER A 154 7.38 -5.67 12.80
CA SER A 154 6.55 -6.88 12.78
C SER A 154 5.05 -6.55 12.68
N ALA A 155 4.59 -5.53 13.42
CA ALA A 155 3.20 -5.08 13.36
C ALA A 155 2.84 -4.49 11.97
N VAL A 156 3.74 -3.73 11.34
CA VAL A 156 3.58 -3.24 9.96
C VAL A 156 3.53 -4.41 8.98
N SER A 157 4.40 -5.41 9.13
CA SER A 157 4.39 -6.60 8.26
C SER A 157 3.08 -7.38 8.38
N ALA A 158 2.57 -7.58 9.61
CA ALA A 158 1.27 -8.21 9.84
C ALA A 158 0.13 -7.39 9.20
N TYR A 159 0.15 -6.07 9.36
CA TYR A 159 -0.77 -5.15 8.71
C TYR A 159 -0.75 -5.29 7.18
N VAL A 160 0.43 -5.31 6.56
CA VAL A 160 0.59 -5.48 5.10
C VAL A 160 0.02 -6.83 4.64
N SER A 161 0.26 -7.91 5.39
CA SER A 161 -0.37 -9.20 5.10
C SER A 161 -1.90 -9.10 5.12
N GLY A 162 -2.46 -8.37 6.08
CA GLY A 162 -3.89 -8.05 6.12
C GLY A 162 -4.38 -7.34 4.86
N THR A 163 -3.62 -6.37 4.33
CA THR A 163 -4.00 -5.66 3.10
C THR A 163 -4.03 -6.58 1.87
N VAL A 164 -3.06 -7.47 1.74
CA VAL A 164 -2.98 -8.42 0.60
C VAL A 164 -4.11 -9.43 0.66
N VAL A 165 -4.33 -10.04 1.83
CA VAL A 165 -5.42 -11.00 2.04
C VAL A 165 -6.77 -10.31 1.83
N GLY A 166 -6.96 -9.11 2.38
CA GLY A 166 -8.17 -8.31 2.17
C GLY A 166 -8.43 -8.03 0.69
N GLY A 167 -7.39 -7.61 -0.03
CA GLY A 167 -7.48 -7.35 -1.46
C GLY A 167 -7.89 -8.58 -2.29
N PHE A 168 -7.41 -9.77 -1.95
CA PHE A 168 -7.81 -11.02 -2.59
C PHE A 168 -9.24 -11.41 -2.19
N VAL A 169 -9.53 -11.47 -0.88
CA VAL A 169 -10.84 -11.90 -0.35
C VAL A 169 -11.96 -10.99 -0.85
N GLY A 170 -11.73 -9.67 -0.88
CA GLY A 170 -12.73 -8.72 -1.39
C GLY A 170 -13.12 -8.98 -2.85
N ARG A 171 -12.15 -9.26 -3.72
CA ARG A 171 -12.42 -9.60 -5.13
C ARG A 171 -13.13 -10.95 -5.26
N MET A 172 -12.70 -11.94 -4.51
CA MET A 172 -13.30 -13.27 -4.52
C MET A 172 -14.76 -13.21 -4.03
N LEU A 173 -15.01 -12.62 -2.86
CA LEU A 173 -16.35 -12.47 -2.31
C LEU A 173 -17.25 -11.62 -3.21
N GLY A 174 -16.70 -10.53 -3.76
CA GLY A 174 -17.43 -9.69 -4.71
C GLY A 174 -17.83 -10.46 -5.96
N GLY A 175 -16.92 -11.26 -6.52
CA GLY A 175 -17.20 -12.12 -7.68
C GLY A 175 -18.26 -13.16 -7.41
N VAL A 176 -18.13 -13.91 -6.29
CA VAL A 176 -19.10 -14.93 -5.86
C VAL A 176 -20.48 -14.33 -5.58
N ALA A 177 -20.52 -13.23 -4.84
CA ALA A 177 -21.77 -12.53 -4.55
C ALA A 177 -22.47 -12.03 -5.82
N ALA A 178 -21.70 -11.47 -6.75
CA ALA A 178 -22.27 -10.94 -8.00
C ALA A 178 -22.84 -12.05 -8.90
N GLU A 179 -22.22 -13.21 -8.93
CA GLU A 179 -22.66 -14.35 -9.77
C GLU A 179 -23.93 -15.01 -9.21
N HIS A 180 -24.04 -15.18 -7.90
CA HIS A 180 -25.12 -15.94 -7.29
C HIS A 180 -26.27 -15.08 -6.74
N LEU A 181 -25.99 -13.86 -6.28
CA LEU A 181 -26.95 -12.99 -5.63
C LEU A 181 -27.23 -11.69 -6.42
N GLY A 182 -26.37 -11.39 -7.39
CA GLY A 182 -26.40 -10.16 -8.17
C GLY A 182 -25.38 -9.11 -7.71
N TRP A 183 -25.02 -8.21 -8.61
CA TRP A 183 -23.90 -7.26 -8.43
C TRP A 183 -24.03 -6.34 -7.21
N ARG A 184 -25.26 -6.03 -6.77
CA ARG A 184 -25.48 -5.20 -5.57
C ARG A 184 -24.95 -5.86 -4.30
N TYR A 185 -25.11 -7.17 -4.19
CA TYR A 185 -24.61 -7.94 -3.05
C TYR A 185 -23.07 -7.98 -2.98
N ALA A 186 -22.38 -7.76 -4.09
CA ALA A 186 -20.93 -7.56 -4.10
C ALA A 186 -20.49 -6.32 -3.31
N PHE A 187 -21.39 -5.38 -3.02
CA PHE A 187 -21.15 -4.24 -2.13
C PHE A 187 -21.81 -4.42 -0.75
N VAL A 188 -22.99 -5.04 -0.68
CA VAL A 188 -23.68 -5.28 0.62
C VAL A 188 -22.83 -6.17 1.53
N ILE A 189 -22.28 -7.29 1.01
CA ILE A 189 -21.48 -8.22 1.82
C ILE A 189 -20.23 -7.55 2.39
N PRO A 190 -19.39 -6.86 1.59
CA PRO A 190 -18.28 -6.09 2.13
C PRO A 190 -18.71 -4.96 3.08
N ALA A 191 -19.86 -4.32 2.88
CA ALA A 191 -20.38 -3.31 3.79
C ALA A 191 -20.68 -3.90 5.17
N CYS A 192 -21.38 -5.04 5.23
CA CYS A 192 -21.63 -5.75 6.48
C CYS A 192 -20.33 -6.19 7.17
N LEU A 193 -19.36 -6.68 6.40
CA LEU A 193 -18.04 -7.03 6.92
C LEU A 193 -17.31 -5.81 7.50
N LEU A 194 -17.36 -4.67 6.79
CA LEU A 194 -16.80 -3.40 7.25
C LEU A 194 -17.48 -2.91 8.54
N VAL A 195 -18.79 -3.05 8.68
CA VAL A 195 -19.52 -2.75 9.94
C VAL A 195 -18.96 -3.59 11.08
N GLY A 196 -18.88 -4.91 10.91
CA GLY A 196 -18.32 -5.82 11.93
C GLY A 196 -16.89 -5.45 12.32
N ILE A 197 -16.03 -5.18 11.33
CA ILE A 197 -14.65 -4.74 11.59
C ILE A 197 -14.63 -3.38 12.28
N SER A 198 -15.48 -2.42 11.89
CA SER A 198 -15.55 -1.09 12.52
C SER A 198 -15.96 -1.18 13.99
N VAL A 199 -16.86 -2.10 14.35
CA VAL A 199 -17.21 -2.40 15.75
C VAL A 199 -15.98 -2.93 16.48
N ILE A 200 -15.29 -3.94 15.93
CA ILE A 200 -14.08 -4.51 16.54
C ILE A 200 -13.02 -3.41 16.74
N LEU A 201 -12.76 -2.58 15.73
CA LEU A 201 -11.81 -1.47 15.81
C LEU A 201 -12.22 -0.47 16.91
N THR A 202 -13.50 -0.15 17.02
CA THR A 202 -14.00 0.79 18.04
C THR A 202 -13.74 0.27 19.46
N LEU A 203 -13.91 -1.04 19.66
CA LEU A 203 -13.74 -1.70 20.97
C LEU A 203 -12.27 -1.98 21.32
N THR A 204 -11.41 -2.23 20.32
CA THR A 204 -10.06 -2.77 20.55
C THR A 204 -8.92 -1.79 20.29
N LEU A 205 -9.11 -0.75 19.46
CA LEU A 205 -8.08 0.26 19.26
C LEU A 205 -7.89 1.07 20.52
N ARG A 206 -6.65 1.10 21.03
CA ARG A 206 -6.29 1.89 22.22
C ARG A 206 -6.36 3.38 21.92
N GLN A 207 -6.65 4.18 22.96
CA GLN A 207 -6.50 5.62 22.86
C GLN A 207 -5.02 5.96 22.71
N GLU A 208 -4.73 6.79 21.71
CA GLU A 208 -3.36 7.26 21.45
C GLU A 208 -2.84 8.16 22.55
N ARG A 209 -1.53 8.08 22.81
CA ARG A 209 -0.84 9.05 23.64
C ARG A 209 -0.73 10.34 22.83
N ARG A 210 -1.48 11.40 23.26
CA ARG A 210 -1.42 12.72 22.62
C ARG A 210 0.04 13.18 22.53
N ARG A 211 0.57 13.24 21.31
CA ARG A 211 1.78 14.02 21.02
C ARG A 211 1.36 15.42 20.61
N PRO A 212 2.05 16.47 21.11
CA PRO A 212 1.85 17.82 20.59
C PRO A 212 2.09 17.76 19.06
N ALA A 213 1.13 18.27 18.29
CA ALA A 213 1.33 18.42 16.87
C ALA A 213 2.55 19.30 16.63
N GLY A 214 3.61 18.74 16.06
CA GLY A 214 4.76 19.53 15.64
C GLY A 214 4.30 20.50 14.57
N GLN A 215 4.17 21.76 14.90
CA GLN A 215 3.80 22.82 13.99
C GLN A 215 5.00 23.05 13.05
N SER A 216 4.95 22.52 11.85
CA SER A 216 5.79 23.07 10.79
C SER A 216 5.08 24.31 10.27
N GLU A 217 5.63 25.47 10.53
CA GLU A 217 5.13 26.78 10.07
C GLU A 217 5.16 26.95 8.55
N GLU A 218 5.93 26.12 7.84
CA GLU A 218 5.98 26.18 6.39
C GLU A 218 4.71 25.65 5.71
N SER A 219 4.25 26.38 4.71
CA SER A 219 3.10 25.99 3.87
C SER A 219 3.39 24.66 3.17
N LEU A 220 2.40 23.70 3.24
CA LEU A 220 2.48 22.42 2.53
C LEU A 220 2.84 22.56 1.06
N ALA A 221 2.27 23.57 0.41
CA ALA A 221 2.50 23.81 -1.02
C ALA A 221 3.96 24.12 -1.32
N ARG A 222 4.62 24.91 -0.46
CA ARG A 222 6.04 25.24 -0.61
C ARG A 222 6.93 24.02 -0.40
N GLN A 223 6.66 23.24 0.62
CA GLN A 223 7.39 22.00 0.90
C GLN A 223 7.17 20.96 -0.22
N ALA A 224 5.93 20.79 -0.70
CA ALA A 224 5.62 19.90 -1.82
C ALA A 224 6.36 20.34 -3.10
N LEU A 225 6.41 21.64 -3.39
CA LEU A 225 7.14 22.17 -4.55
C LEU A 225 8.64 21.89 -4.45
N GLN A 226 9.24 22.00 -3.25
CA GLN A 226 10.64 21.64 -3.02
C GLN A 226 10.91 20.16 -3.31
N HIS A 227 10.01 19.26 -2.85
CA HIS A 227 10.11 17.84 -3.16
C HIS A 227 9.95 17.54 -4.65
N LEU A 228 9.03 18.21 -5.35
CA LEU A 228 8.82 18.04 -6.79
C LEU A 228 9.98 18.61 -7.64
N ARG A 229 10.75 19.55 -7.12
CA ARG A 229 11.98 20.05 -7.77
C ARG A 229 13.19 19.15 -7.54
N ASN A 230 13.11 18.18 -6.64
CA ASN A 230 14.20 17.23 -6.39
C ASN A 230 14.15 16.09 -7.41
N PRO A 231 15.11 15.98 -8.35
CA PRO A 231 15.06 14.97 -9.41
C PRO A 231 15.10 13.52 -8.88
N LYS A 232 15.74 13.28 -7.72
CA LYS A 232 15.77 11.96 -7.09
C LYS A 232 14.39 11.55 -6.56
N LEU A 233 13.68 12.48 -5.92
CA LEU A 233 12.32 12.24 -5.45
C LEU A 233 11.35 12.11 -6.60
N LEU A 234 11.48 12.95 -7.62
CA LEU A 234 10.64 12.86 -8.82
C LEU A 234 10.80 11.50 -9.52
N ALA A 235 12.03 10.99 -9.62
CA ALA A 235 12.27 9.65 -10.15
C ALA A 235 11.59 8.54 -9.31
N VAL A 236 11.58 8.68 -7.98
CA VAL A 236 10.86 7.74 -7.10
C VAL A 236 9.35 7.84 -7.27
N TYR A 237 8.81 9.05 -7.39
CA TYR A 237 7.37 9.26 -7.61
C TYR A 237 6.94 8.70 -8.97
N SER A 238 7.72 8.93 -10.02
CA SER A 238 7.47 8.37 -11.35
C SER A 238 7.58 6.84 -11.35
N ALA A 239 8.51 6.27 -10.57
CA ALA A 239 8.58 4.82 -10.38
C ALA A 239 7.30 4.28 -9.71
N GLY A 240 6.82 4.94 -8.65
CA GLY A 240 5.56 4.58 -8.01
C GLY A 240 4.37 4.64 -8.98
N PHE A 241 4.30 5.67 -9.82
CA PHE A 241 3.31 5.79 -10.89
C PHE A 241 3.33 4.57 -11.82
N CYS A 242 4.50 4.23 -12.38
CA CYS A 242 4.64 3.09 -13.31
C CYS A 242 4.26 1.75 -12.65
N VAL A 243 4.59 1.57 -11.38
CA VAL A 243 4.28 0.33 -10.61
C VAL A 243 2.78 0.13 -10.49
N LEU A 244 2.01 1.10 -9.98
CA LEU A 244 0.56 0.92 -9.84
C LEU A 244 -0.17 1.00 -11.17
N PHE A 245 0.30 1.81 -12.10
CA PHE A 245 -0.19 1.80 -13.47
C PHE A 245 -0.19 0.39 -14.05
N THR A 246 0.96 -0.29 -14.01
CA THR A 246 1.11 -1.67 -14.51
C THR A 246 0.18 -2.64 -13.81
N LEU A 247 0.15 -2.61 -12.47
CA LEU A 247 -0.67 -3.52 -11.69
C LEU A 247 -2.15 -3.36 -12.02
N VAL A 248 -2.64 -2.11 -12.04
CA VAL A 248 -4.05 -1.84 -12.33
C VAL A 248 -4.39 -2.11 -13.78
N ALA A 249 -3.55 -1.71 -14.74
CA ALA A 249 -3.75 -1.97 -16.16
C ALA A 249 -3.87 -3.48 -16.45
N MET A 250 -2.89 -4.26 -15.98
CA MET A 250 -2.85 -5.69 -16.20
C MET A 250 -4.08 -6.39 -15.61
N PHE A 251 -4.33 -6.18 -14.32
CA PHE A 251 -5.36 -6.91 -13.59
C PHE A 251 -6.79 -6.41 -13.81
N THR A 252 -6.97 -5.21 -14.34
CA THR A 252 -8.27 -4.70 -14.75
C THR A 252 -8.67 -5.28 -16.11
N TYR A 253 -7.76 -5.23 -17.07
CA TYR A 253 -8.10 -5.62 -18.44
C TYR A 253 -8.00 -7.12 -18.72
N VAL A 254 -7.23 -7.88 -17.91
CA VAL A 254 -7.28 -9.35 -17.96
C VAL A 254 -8.67 -9.88 -17.60
N SER A 255 -9.44 -9.19 -16.75
CA SER A 255 -10.82 -9.59 -16.46
C SER A 255 -11.71 -9.53 -17.69
N PHE A 256 -11.55 -8.51 -18.54
CA PHE A 256 -12.26 -8.45 -19.83
C PHE A 256 -11.74 -9.49 -20.83
N TYR A 257 -10.44 -9.78 -20.84
CA TYR A 257 -9.86 -10.81 -21.71
C TYR A 257 -10.40 -12.19 -21.37
N LEU A 258 -10.43 -12.53 -20.09
CA LEU A 258 -10.85 -13.84 -19.62
C LEU A 258 -12.38 -14.01 -19.56
N SER A 259 -13.16 -12.93 -19.57
CA SER A 259 -14.62 -13.01 -19.71
C SER A 259 -15.10 -13.27 -21.12
N ALA A 260 -14.25 -13.05 -22.14
CA ALA A 260 -14.54 -13.29 -23.53
C ALA A 260 -14.16 -14.73 -23.96
N PRO A 261 -14.70 -15.23 -25.09
CA PRO A 261 -14.24 -16.48 -25.69
C PRO A 261 -12.72 -16.43 -25.99
N PRO A 262 -11.99 -17.55 -25.87
CA PRO A 262 -12.46 -18.90 -25.57
C PRO A 262 -12.67 -19.22 -24.08
N PHE A 263 -12.30 -18.33 -23.16
CA PHE A 263 -12.30 -18.61 -21.71
C PHE A 263 -13.69 -18.50 -21.08
N SER A 264 -14.45 -17.46 -21.41
CA SER A 264 -15.82 -17.20 -20.95
C SER A 264 -16.01 -17.34 -19.43
N LEU A 265 -15.07 -16.78 -18.63
CA LEU A 265 -15.10 -16.90 -17.18
C LEU A 265 -16.13 -15.94 -16.56
N GLY A 266 -16.97 -16.49 -15.64
CA GLY A 266 -17.90 -15.72 -14.84
C GLY A 266 -17.22 -14.94 -13.71
N PRO A 267 -17.98 -14.05 -13.02
CA PRO A 267 -17.43 -13.17 -11.97
C PRO A 267 -16.73 -13.91 -10.82
N SER A 268 -17.22 -15.07 -10.37
CA SER A 268 -16.57 -15.87 -9.32
C SER A 268 -15.19 -16.35 -9.73
N LYS A 269 -15.08 -16.91 -10.94
CA LYS A 269 -13.79 -17.38 -11.46
C LYS A 269 -12.84 -16.21 -11.68
N LEU A 270 -13.32 -15.08 -12.20
CA LEU A 270 -12.54 -13.85 -12.34
C LEU A 270 -12.04 -13.33 -10.99
N GLY A 271 -12.88 -13.36 -9.95
CA GLY A 271 -12.47 -12.98 -8.58
C GLY A 271 -11.40 -13.91 -8.01
N SER A 272 -11.50 -15.22 -8.31
CA SER A 272 -10.54 -16.23 -7.82
C SER A 272 -9.15 -16.11 -8.47
N ILE A 273 -9.02 -15.60 -9.69
CA ILE A 273 -7.73 -15.40 -10.38
C ILE A 273 -6.78 -14.53 -9.55
N PHE A 274 -7.32 -13.64 -8.74
CA PHE A 274 -6.52 -12.75 -7.91
C PHE A 274 -5.74 -13.46 -6.78
N PHE A 275 -5.86 -14.81 -6.64
CA PHE A 275 -4.98 -15.59 -5.77
C PHE A 275 -3.49 -15.40 -6.15
N VAL A 276 -3.19 -15.04 -7.39
CA VAL A 276 -1.81 -14.73 -7.83
C VAL A 276 -1.17 -13.59 -7.05
N TYR A 277 -1.97 -12.71 -6.42
CA TYR A 277 -1.45 -11.69 -5.50
C TYR A 277 -0.82 -12.30 -4.25
N LEU A 278 -1.37 -13.41 -3.75
CA LEU A 278 -0.79 -14.13 -2.61
C LEU A 278 0.57 -14.72 -2.99
N VAL A 279 0.69 -15.25 -4.22
CA VAL A 279 1.98 -15.75 -4.75
C VAL A 279 3.01 -14.61 -4.78
N GLY A 280 2.64 -13.46 -5.35
CA GLY A 280 3.50 -12.27 -5.39
C GLY A 280 3.91 -11.81 -3.99
N ALA A 281 2.97 -11.78 -3.03
CA ALA A 281 3.24 -11.37 -1.66
C ALA A 281 4.22 -12.33 -0.93
N ILE A 282 4.08 -13.65 -1.13
CA ILE A 282 4.97 -14.67 -0.56
C ILE A 282 6.38 -14.55 -1.15
N MET A 283 6.49 -14.25 -2.44
CA MET A 283 7.79 -14.09 -3.12
C MET A 283 8.50 -12.78 -2.75
N THR A 284 7.77 -11.73 -2.36
CA THR A 284 8.32 -10.40 -2.06
C THR A 284 9.47 -10.40 -1.04
N PRO A 285 9.42 -11.13 0.12
CA PRO A 285 10.53 -11.16 1.06
C PRO A 285 11.83 -11.76 0.48
N LEU A 286 11.70 -12.73 -0.44
CA LEU A 286 12.87 -13.32 -1.11
C LEU A 286 13.58 -12.29 -2.01
N PHE A 287 12.78 -11.53 -2.76
CA PHE A 287 13.30 -10.44 -3.59
C PHE A 287 13.75 -9.23 -2.76
N GLY A 288 13.20 -9.01 -1.57
CA GLY A 288 13.71 -8.03 -0.62
C GLY A 288 15.18 -8.28 -0.26
N ARG A 289 15.53 -9.53 0.07
CA ARG A 289 16.94 -9.92 0.32
C ARG A 289 17.85 -9.70 -0.90
N TYR A 290 17.32 -9.92 -2.09
CA TYR A 290 18.03 -9.61 -3.33
C TYR A 290 18.31 -8.10 -3.47
N ILE A 291 17.30 -7.25 -3.17
CA ILE A 291 17.42 -5.79 -3.21
C ILE A 291 18.45 -5.31 -2.19
N ASP A 292 18.44 -5.86 -0.96
CA ASP A 292 19.41 -5.52 0.10
C ASP A 292 20.85 -5.85 -0.32
N ARG A 293 21.04 -6.98 -1.02
CA ARG A 293 22.36 -7.43 -1.47
C ARG A 293 22.87 -6.70 -2.71
N PHE A 294 22.01 -6.45 -3.69
CA PHE A 294 22.40 -5.96 -5.02
C PHE A 294 21.98 -4.52 -5.31
N GLY A 295 21.23 -3.90 -4.41
CA GLY A 295 20.78 -2.51 -4.48
C GLY A 295 19.46 -2.30 -5.22
N HIS A 296 18.80 -1.20 -4.91
CA HIS A 296 17.44 -0.84 -5.37
C HIS A 296 17.30 -0.80 -6.89
N ARG A 297 18.31 -0.27 -7.60
CA ARG A 297 18.30 -0.18 -9.07
C ARG A 297 18.22 -1.56 -9.73
N ARG A 298 19.03 -2.53 -9.26
CA ARG A 298 19.00 -3.91 -9.79
C ARG A 298 17.68 -4.59 -9.43
N GLY A 299 17.12 -4.29 -8.26
CA GLY A 299 15.81 -4.75 -7.85
C GLY A 299 14.70 -4.31 -8.81
N ILE A 300 14.68 -3.03 -9.23
CA ILE A 300 13.73 -2.54 -10.23
C ILE A 300 13.92 -3.24 -11.57
N VAL A 301 15.15 -3.33 -12.06
CA VAL A 301 15.42 -3.96 -13.37
C VAL A 301 14.98 -5.43 -13.38
N ALA A 302 15.32 -6.18 -12.34
CA ALA A 302 14.92 -7.58 -12.21
C ALA A 302 13.39 -7.74 -12.09
N GLY A 303 12.74 -6.92 -11.27
CA GLY A 303 11.27 -6.90 -11.13
C GLY A 303 10.57 -6.55 -12.44
N SER A 304 11.05 -5.50 -13.13
CA SER A 304 10.48 -5.09 -14.42
C SER A 304 10.70 -6.15 -15.52
N ALA A 305 11.86 -6.78 -15.57
CA ALA A 305 12.15 -7.86 -16.52
C ALA A 305 11.21 -9.07 -16.29
N LEU A 306 11.02 -9.45 -15.00
CA LEU A 306 10.09 -10.51 -14.63
C LEU A 306 8.65 -10.16 -14.98
N CYS A 307 8.24 -8.90 -14.78
CA CYS A 307 6.92 -8.41 -15.15
C CYS A 307 6.71 -8.45 -16.68
N ILE A 308 7.70 -8.01 -17.47
CA ILE A 308 7.63 -8.06 -18.94
C ILE A 308 7.51 -9.50 -19.43
N ALA A 309 8.34 -10.42 -18.90
CA ALA A 309 8.25 -11.83 -19.24
C ALA A 309 6.87 -12.41 -18.90
N GLY A 310 6.35 -12.12 -17.69
CA GLY A 310 5.01 -12.51 -17.29
C GLY A 310 3.92 -11.96 -18.22
N ALA A 311 3.98 -10.67 -18.57
CA ALA A 311 3.03 -10.02 -19.46
C ALA A 311 3.02 -10.66 -20.84
N LEU A 312 4.18 -10.99 -21.42
CA LEU A 312 4.29 -11.70 -22.71
C LEU A 312 3.68 -13.11 -22.65
N ILE A 313 3.90 -13.85 -21.55
CA ILE A 313 3.34 -15.20 -21.36
C ILE A 313 1.81 -15.16 -21.35
N THR A 314 1.17 -14.06 -20.89
CA THR A 314 -0.30 -13.92 -20.90
C THR A 314 -0.90 -13.85 -22.31
N LEU A 315 -0.09 -13.66 -23.36
CA LEU A 315 -0.54 -13.72 -24.76
C LEU A 315 -0.79 -15.16 -25.25
N GLY A 316 -0.36 -16.16 -24.46
CA GLY A 316 -0.65 -17.56 -24.75
C GLY A 316 -2.15 -17.86 -24.66
N GLY A 317 -2.68 -18.64 -25.60
CA GLY A 317 -4.12 -18.98 -25.70
C GLY A 317 -4.62 -19.98 -24.63
N ASN A 318 -3.85 -20.27 -23.58
CA ASN A 318 -4.17 -21.24 -22.54
C ASN A 318 -4.30 -20.53 -21.17
N LEU A 319 -5.36 -20.87 -20.42
CA LEU A 319 -5.63 -20.27 -19.11
C LEU A 319 -4.46 -20.49 -18.14
N GLY A 320 -3.81 -21.65 -18.14
CA GLY A 320 -2.65 -21.94 -17.29
C GLY A 320 -1.47 -21.01 -17.57
N LEU A 321 -1.19 -20.73 -18.85
CA LEU A 321 -0.17 -19.75 -19.25
C LEU A 321 -0.53 -18.33 -18.81
N VAL A 322 -1.80 -17.96 -18.95
CA VAL A 322 -2.27 -16.63 -18.47
C VAL A 322 -2.07 -16.52 -16.97
N LEU A 323 -2.46 -17.51 -16.18
CA LEU A 323 -2.29 -17.52 -14.72
C LEU A 323 -0.80 -17.48 -14.32
N LEU A 324 0.05 -18.24 -14.97
CA LEU A 324 1.50 -18.21 -14.76
C LEU A 324 2.07 -16.83 -15.09
N GLY A 325 1.68 -16.26 -16.24
CA GLY A 325 2.10 -14.93 -16.65
C GLY A 325 1.68 -13.85 -15.65
N LEU A 326 0.44 -13.92 -15.15
CA LEU A 326 -0.05 -13.00 -14.12
C LEU A 326 0.71 -13.14 -12.79
N ALA A 327 1.05 -14.36 -12.36
CA ALA A 327 1.84 -14.60 -11.15
C ALA A 327 3.25 -14.01 -11.27
N LEU A 328 3.92 -14.20 -12.41
CA LEU A 328 5.22 -13.60 -12.69
C LEU A 328 5.14 -12.08 -12.77
N CYS A 329 4.14 -11.54 -13.45
CA CYS A 329 3.89 -10.10 -13.56
C CYS A 329 3.68 -9.49 -12.17
N CYS A 330 2.82 -10.09 -11.33
CA CYS A 330 2.53 -9.65 -9.98
C CYS A 330 3.79 -9.67 -9.10
N THR A 331 4.56 -10.75 -9.14
CA THR A 331 5.84 -10.88 -8.41
C THR A 331 6.84 -9.80 -8.84
N GLY A 332 6.94 -9.55 -10.15
CA GLY A 332 7.81 -8.51 -10.70
C GLY A 332 7.41 -7.10 -10.24
N VAL A 333 6.11 -6.79 -10.29
CA VAL A 333 5.58 -5.50 -9.83
C VAL A 333 5.80 -5.30 -8.34
N PHE A 334 5.54 -6.31 -7.49
CA PHE A 334 5.76 -6.20 -6.04
C PHE A 334 7.25 -6.05 -5.69
N THR A 335 8.14 -6.70 -6.44
CA THR A 335 9.59 -6.50 -6.32
C THR A 335 9.99 -5.06 -6.65
N ALA A 336 9.50 -4.53 -7.77
CA ALA A 336 9.74 -3.14 -8.16
C ALA A 336 9.14 -2.14 -7.16
N GLN A 337 7.95 -2.42 -6.62
CA GLN A 337 7.32 -1.63 -5.56
C GLN A 337 8.17 -1.59 -4.29
N THR A 338 8.67 -2.74 -3.83
CA THR A 338 9.53 -2.83 -2.64
C THR A 338 10.80 -2.01 -2.83
N ALA A 339 11.43 -2.11 -4.00
CA ALA A 339 12.62 -1.33 -4.33
C ALA A 339 12.33 0.18 -4.39
N ALA A 340 11.20 0.59 -4.98
CA ALA A 340 10.82 1.99 -5.08
C ALA A 340 10.47 2.59 -3.71
N SER A 341 9.66 1.91 -2.91
CA SER A 341 9.24 2.41 -1.60
C SER A 341 10.39 2.50 -0.60
N SER A 342 11.31 1.53 -0.60
CA SER A 342 12.50 1.58 0.27
C SER A 342 13.48 2.68 -0.13
N TYR A 343 13.58 3.02 -1.43
CA TYR A 343 14.45 4.11 -1.89
C TYR A 343 14.00 5.50 -1.45
N ILE A 344 12.71 5.70 -1.10
CA ILE A 344 12.21 6.97 -0.52
C ILE A 344 13.02 7.34 0.72
N GLY A 345 13.34 6.36 1.56
CA GLY A 345 14.14 6.56 2.77
C GLY A 345 15.56 7.07 2.50
N VAL A 346 16.12 6.74 1.34
CA VAL A 346 17.43 7.19 0.88
C VAL A 346 17.35 8.58 0.24
N ALA A 347 16.29 8.83 -0.54
CA ALA A 347 16.11 10.06 -1.30
C ALA A 347 15.61 11.24 -0.47
N ALA A 348 14.72 10.99 0.50
CA ALA A 348 14.12 12.02 1.35
C ALA A 348 14.94 12.26 2.62
N LYS A 349 15.75 13.31 2.62
CA LYS A 349 16.55 13.73 3.79
C LYS A 349 15.75 14.57 4.79
N GLN A 350 14.73 15.30 4.33
CA GLN A 350 13.88 16.18 5.14
C GLN A 350 12.41 15.89 4.83
N ASN A 351 11.52 16.18 5.77
CA ASN A 351 10.06 16.04 5.60
C ASN A 351 9.63 14.70 5.01
N ARG A 352 10.18 13.59 5.53
CA ARG A 352 9.98 12.23 5.02
C ARG A 352 8.50 11.84 4.93
N ALA A 353 7.67 12.32 5.88
CA ALA A 353 6.24 12.05 5.86
C ALA A 353 5.55 12.64 4.62
N LEU A 354 5.91 13.87 4.23
CA LEU A 354 5.40 14.49 3.01
C LEU A 354 5.90 13.78 1.75
N ALA A 355 7.18 13.36 1.73
CA ALA A 355 7.72 12.58 0.60
C ALA A 355 6.96 11.27 0.39
N VAL A 356 6.62 10.56 1.47
CA VAL A 356 5.78 9.35 1.41
C VAL A 356 4.37 9.69 0.94
N GLY A 357 3.76 10.77 1.42
CA GLY A 357 2.44 11.22 0.98
C GLY A 357 2.39 11.52 -0.51
N LEU A 358 3.39 12.24 -1.03
CA LEU A 358 3.51 12.53 -2.47
C LEU A 358 3.76 11.26 -3.29
N TYR A 359 4.59 10.33 -2.78
CA TYR A 359 4.76 9.02 -3.43
C TYR A 359 3.42 8.29 -3.57
N VAL A 360 2.60 8.25 -2.52
CA VAL A 360 1.27 7.64 -2.55
C VAL A 360 0.37 8.35 -3.57
N THR A 361 0.41 9.68 -3.63
CA THR A 361 -0.34 10.45 -4.65
C THR A 361 0.03 10.01 -6.06
N PHE A 362 1.32 10.06 -6.41
CA PHE A 362 1.78 9.66 -7.76
C PHE A 362 1.49 8.19 -8.06
N TYR A 363 1.64 7.32 -7.07
CA TYR A 363 1.31 5.90 -7.15
C TYR A 363 -0.16 5.70 -7.54
N TYR A 364 -1.11 6.36 -6.87
CA TYR A 364 -2.52 6.23 -7.17
C TYR A 364 -2.98 7.01 -8.42
N VAL A 365 -2.29 8.09 -8.80
CA VAL A 365 -2.46 8.70 -10.14
C VAL A 365 -2.09 7.69 -11.23
N GLY A 366 -1.00 6.93 -11.04
CA GLY A 366 -0.63 5.81 -11.91
C GLY A 366 -1.73 4.76 -11.98
N GLY A 367 -2.34 4.39 -10.85
CA GLY A 367 -3.48 3.48 -10.80
C GLY A 367 -4.70 4.00 -11.56
N SER A 368 -5.00 5.30 -11.46
CA SER A 368 -6.09 5.94 -12.21
C SER A 368 -5.83 5.90 -13.72
N ALA A 369 -4.62 6.21 -14.14
CA ALA A 369 -4.22 6.12 -15.54
C ALA A 369 -4.25 4.66 -16.03
N GLY A 370 -3.78 3.70 -15.21
CA GLY A 370 -3.76 2.27 -15.51
C GLY A 370 -5.15 1.64 -15.62
N SER A 371 -6.16 2.18 -14.95
CA SER A 371 -7.55 1.71 -15.11
C SER A 371 -8.23 2.27 -16.37
N THR A 372 -7.82 3.42 -16.89
CA THR A 372 -8.51 4.11 -17.98
C THR A 372 -7.80 3.99 -19.34
N LEU A 373 -6.48 4.27 -19.39
CA LEU A 373 -5.73 4.33 -20.64
C LEU A 373 -5.74 3.03 -21.47
N PRO A 374 -5.61 1.83 -20.85
CA PRO A 374 -5.67 0.59 -21.62
C PRO A 374 -7.01 0.38 -22.32
N GLY A 375 -8.11 0.99 -21.83
CA GLY A 375 -9.42 0.87 -22.47
C GLY A 375 -9.50 1.52 -23.85
N TRP A 376 -8.78 2.61 -24.05
CA TRP A 376 -8.67 3.21 -25.39
C TRP A 376 -7.84 2.35 -26.33
N ILE A 377 -6.72 1.79 -25.84
CA ILE A 377 -5.86 0.91 -26.62
C ILE A 377 -6.56 -0.41 -26.93
N TRP A 378 -7.40 -0.90 -26.00
CA TRP A 378 -8.20 -2.10 -26.20
C TRP A 378 -9.10 -2.02 -27.46
N ARG A 379 -9.65 -0.85 -27.75
CA ARG A 379 -10.50 -0.67 -28.94
C ARG A 379 -9.76 -0.93 -30.25
N ALA A 380 -8.45 -0.61 -30.29
CA ALA A 380 -7.62 -0.75 -31.48
C ALA A 380 -6.89 -2.10 -31.56
N ALA A 381 -6.40 -2.62 -30.44
CA ALA A 381 -5.45 -3.74 -30.41
C ALA A 381 -5.80 -4.84 -29.37
N GLY A 382 -6.96 -4.77 -28.70
CA GLY A 382 -7.40 -5.79 -27.76
C GLY A 382 -6.43 -6.02 -26.60
N TRP A 383 -6.35 -7.27 -26.11
CA TRP A 383 -5.44 -7.68 -25.04
C TRP A 383 -3.95 -7.47 -25.37
N PRO A 384 -3.45 -7.81 -26.58
CA PRO A 384 -2.06 -7.53 -26.95
C PRO A 384 -1.66 -6.07 -26.83
N GLY A 385 -2.57 -5.15 -27.15
CA GLY A 385 -2.34 -3.71 -26.99
C GLY A 385 -2.16 -3.30 -25.51
N CYS A 386 -2.97 -3.87 -24.62
CA CYS A 386 -2.82 -3.64 -23.17
C CYS A 386 -1.50 -4.20 -22.66
N VAL A 387 -1.08 -5.37 -23.11
CA VAL A 387 0.22 -5.97 -22.79
C VAL A 387 1.37 -5.07 -23.29
N GLY A 388 1.27 -4.56 -24.52
CA GLY A 388 2.25 -3.61 -25.08
C GLY A 388 2.40 -2.35 -24.22
N LEU A 389 1.28 -1.80 -23.74
CA LEU A 389 1.27 -0.63 -22.85
C LEU A 389 1.93 -0.94 -21.50
N VAL A 390 1.69 -2.11 -20.94
CA VAL A 390 2.35 -2.58 -19.71
C VAL A 390 3.86 -2.71 -19.92
N ILE A 391 4.30 -3.30 -21.03
CA ILE A 391 5.72 -3.42 -21.37
C ILE A 391 6.35 -2.04 -21.51
N PHE A 392 5.69 -1.11 -22.18
CA PHE A 392 6.15 0.27 -22.30
C PHE A 392 6.34 0.93 -20.93
N ALA A 393 5.36 0.81 -20.02
CA ALA A 393 5.47 1.35 -18.67
C ALA A 393 6.63 0.73 -17.87
N GLN A 394 6.89 -0.57 -18.03
CA GLN A 394 8.01 -1.25 -17.37
C GLN A 394 9.37 -0.85 -17.96
N MET A 395 9.47 -0.64 -19.27
CA MET A 395 10.68 -0.09 -19.90
C MET A 395 10.94 1.35 -19.43
N LEU A 396 9.90 2.17 -19.33
CA LEU A 396 10.01 3.52 -18.78
C LEU A 396 10.50 3.49 -17.32
N LEU A 397 9.98 2.56 -16.51
CA LEU A 397 10.43 2.36 -15.14
C LEU A 397 11.92 1.98 -15.06
N MET A 398 12.40 1.10 -15.94
CA MET A 398 13.83 0.75 -16.02
C MET A 398 14.70 1.96 -16.39
N LEU A 399 14.23 2.78 -17.33
CA LEU A 399 14.94 4.01 -17.74
C LEU A 399 15.00 5.02 -16.59
N ILE A 400 13.88 5.23 -15.88
CA ILE A 400 13.83 6.11 -14.70
C ILE A 400 14.83 5.63 -13.65
N ALA A 401 14.88 4.32 -13.36
CA ALA A 401 15.82 3.75 -12.39
C ALA A 401 17.27 3.86 -12.87
N ARG A 402 17.52 3.77 -14.18
CA ARG A 402 18.87 3.89 -14.75
C ARG A 402 19.46 5.29 -14.60
N PHE A 403 18.66 6.32 -14.84
CA PHE A 403 19.12 7.70 -14.87
C PHE A 403 18.87 8.47 -13.58
N GLY A 404 17.77 8.16 -12.87
CA GLY A 404 17.35 8.88 -11.66
C GLY A 404 17.96 8.35 -10.37
N TRP A 405 18.44 7.09 -10.34
CA TRP A 405 18.92 6.47 -9.11
C TRP A 405 20.43 6.25 -9.12
N GLN A 406 21.11 6.79 -8.13
CA GLN A 406 22.56 6.60 -8.00
C GLN A 406 22.88 5.14 -7.68
N HIS A 407 24.05 4.67 -8.08
CA HIS A 407 24.61 3.41 -7.67
C HIS A 407 24.82 3.47 -6.14
N GLY A 408 23.89 2.95 -5.35
CA GLY A 408 24.17 2.64 -3.96
C GLY A 408 25.20 1.51 -3.97
N GLY A 409 26.42 1.82 -3.62
CA GLY A 409 27.37 0.78 -3.23
C GLY A 409 26.75 -0.03 -2.08
N PRO A 410 27.18 -1.29 -1.85
CA PRO A 410 26.72 -2.08 -0.72
C PRO A 410 26.84 -1.22 0.53
N SER A 411 25.76 -1.13 1.31
CA SER A 411 25.78 -0.47 2.60
C SER A 411 26.99 -1.03 3.34
N SER A 412 28.00 -0.19 3.59
CA SER A 412 29.11 -0.53 4.46
C SER A 412 28.48 -0.82 5.81
N GLY A 413 28.16 -2.10 6.02
CA GLY A 413 27.84 -2.60 7.35
C GLY A 413 28.92 -2.07 8.26
N THR A 414 28.53 -1.38 9.29
CA THR A 414 29.37 -0.95 10.41
C THR A 414 30.33 -2.11 10.72
N ARG A 415 31.58 -1.99 10.24
CA ARG A 415 32.65 -2.83 10.74
C ARG A 415 32.67 -2.60 12.25
N PRO A 416 32.55 -3.65 13.08
CA PRO A 416 32.77 -3.47 14.50
C PRO A 416 34.13 -2.84 14.67
N ALA A 417 34.19 -1.73 15.40
CA ALA A 417 35.43 -1.07 15.75
C ALA A 417 36.37 -2.12 16.32
N ARG A 418 37.50 -2.34 15.67
CA ARG A 418 38.60 -3.15 16.25
C ARG A 418 38.99 -2.42 17.53
N LEU A 419 38.65 -3.01 18.66
CA LEU A 419 39.26 -2.67 19.92
C LEU A 419 40.78 -2.82 19.78
N THR A 420 41.47 -1.72 19.58
CA THR A 420 42.93 -1.67 19.74
C THR A 420 43.20 -1.81 21.23
N THR A 421 43.63 -2.96 21.62
CA THR A 421 44.24 -3.16 22.94
C THR A 421 45.50 -2.29 23.01
N PRO A 422 45.69 -1.44 24.04
CA PRO A 422 46.95 -0.77 24.26
C PRO A 422 47.93 -1.81 24.78
N HIS A 423 49.01 -2.09 24.00
CA HIS A 423 50.18 -2.77 24.51
C HIS A 423 50.81 -1.84 25.53
N GLY A 424 50.82 -2.26 26.80
CA GLY A 424 51.63 -1.70 27.82
C GLY A 424 53.13 -2.02 27.55
N GLY A 425 53.96 -1.02 27.73
CA GLY A 425 55.39 -1.03 27.99
C GLY A 425 55.64 -0.23 29.24
#